data_11684f5cc77a4e72a02283139fcd3e34
#
_entry.id   11684f5cc77a4e72a02283139fcd3e34
#
_cell.length_a   1.000
_cell.length_b   1.000
_cell.length_c   1.000
_cell.angle_alpha   90.00
_cell.angle_beta   90.00
_cell.angle_gamma   90.00
#
_symmetry.space_group_name_H-M   'P 1'
#
loop_
_entity.id
_entity.type
_entity.pdbx_description
1 polymer ?
#
loop_
_entity_poly.entity_id
_entity_poly.type
_entity_poly.pdbx_seq_one_letter_code
_entity_poly.pdbx_strand_id
1 'polypeptide(L)'
;MHITDEQLATYKKQGFLIVENFLSKAEQEAALDGIFNHFAPPYERWTANNQENDTANQGLFPWDHSGLTHVTTHPDLVNAAERILGTREIRLGEGHLGMKYAGQEHNTNFHIDYGNNTLGPLIDPDDFMHLACFYCFDDVTIDTAPIRMVPNGHPDEEFVAMVVPGGSVCLYSVFTRHAASDFTGDRGHRPAM
;
A
#
# COMPACT_ATOMS: atom_id res chain seq x y z
N MET A 1 12.96 4.03 12.25
CA MET A 1 14.05 3.41 11.42
C MET A 1 14.18 4.21 10.13
N HIS A 2 15.33 4.73 9.78
CA HIS A 2 15.51 5.47 8.52
C HIS A 2 15.89 4.49 7.40
N ILE A 3 15.36 4.71 6.19
CA ILE A 3 15.82 3.94 5.03
C ILE A 3 17.32 4.19 4.82
N THR A 4 18.07 3.13 4.45
CA THR A 4 19.51 3.22 4.21
C THR A 4 19.81 3.77 2.81
N ASP A 5 21.08 4.11 2.54
CA ASP A 5 21.50 4.52 1.18
C ASP A 5 21.36 3.37 0.17
N GLU A 6 21.56 2.13 0.60
CA GLU A 6 21.35 0.94 -0.21
C GLU A 6 19.87 0.75 -0.56
N GLN A 7 18.98 0.94 0.42
CA GLN A 7 17.53 0.91 0.19
C GLN A 7 17.07 2.02 -0.76
N LEU A 8 17.62 3.24 -0.62
CA LEU A 8 17.36 4.33 -1.56
C LEU A 8 17.85 3.99 -2.98
N ALA A 9 19.04 3.39 -3.11
CA ALA A 9 19.55 2.93 -4.40
C ALA A 9 18.66 1.84 -5.01
N THR A 10 18.16 0.91 -4.18
CA THR A 10 17.20 -0.12 -4.60
C THR A 10 15.92 0.50 -5.13
N TYR A 11 15.32 1.46 -4.39
CA TYR A 11 14.14 2.19 -4.84
C TYR A 11 14.38 2.85 -6.22
N LYS A 12 15.47 3.59 -6.36
CA LYS A 12 15.80 4.28 -7.62
C LYS A 12 15.99 3.32 -8.80
N LYS A 13 16.52 2.13 -8.55
CA LYS A 13 16.75 1.12 -9.59
C LYS A 13 15.46 0.48 -10.05
N GLN A 14 14.60 0.05 -9.12
CA GLN A 14 13.45 -0.80 -9.46
C GLN A 14 12.09 -0.09 -9.37
N GLY A 15 12.05 1.16 -8.88
CA GLY A 15 10.81 1.95 -8.78
C GLY A 15 10.03 1.74 -7.50
N PHE A 16 10.41 0.80 -6.66
CA PHE A 16 9.78 0.52 -5.37
C PHE A 16 10.77 0.02 -4.32
N LEU A 17 10.36 0.05 -3.06
CA LEU A 17 11.10 -0.47 -1.93
C LEU A 17 10.14 -1.13 -0.94
N ILE A 18 10.35 -2.38 -0.61
CA ILE A 18 9.63 -3.08 0.46
C ILE A 18 10.47 -2.99 1.73
N VAL A 19 9.86 -2.49 2.81
CA VAL A 19 10.49 -2.40 4.14
C VAL A 19 9.68 -3.24 5.10
N GLU A 20 10.22 -4.41 5.43
CA GLU A 20 9.60 -5.32 6.39
C GLU A 20 9.72 -4.78 7.83
N ASN A 21 8.73 -5.10 8.66
CA ASN A 21 8.69 -4.72 10.08
C ASN A 21 8.89 -3.20 10.29
N PHE A 22 8.32 -2.39 9.40
CA PHE A 22 8.41 -0.93 9.46
C PHE A 22 7.69 -0.38 10.69
N LEU A 23 6.50 -0.89 10.98
CA LEU A 23 5.73 -0.56 12.18
C LEU A 23 6.08 -1.52 13.33
N SER A 24 6.16 -1.00 14.53
CA SER A 24 6.17 -1.84 15.74
C SER A 24 4.82 -2.54 15.91
N LYS A 25 4.79 -3.61 16.70
CA LYS A 25 3.55 -4.34 16.97
C LYS A 25 2.47 -3.46 17.59
N ALA A 26 2.83 -2.54 18.47
CA ALA A 26 1.90 -1.61 19.10
C ALA A 26 1.29 -0.61 18.10
N GLU A 27 2.09 -0.10 17.16
CA GLU A 27 1.60 0.79 16.09
C GLU A 27 0.68 0.05 15.12
N GLN A 28 1.02 -1.18 14.77
CA GLN A 28 0.21 -2.06 13.94
C GLN A 28 -1.15 -2.33 14.60
N GLU A 29 -1.18 -2.71 15.88
CA GLU A 29 -2.41 -2.96 16.63
C GLU A 29 -3.28 -1.70 16.75
N ALA A 30 -2.67 -0.55 17.04
CA ALA A 30 -3.38 0.73 17.10
C ALA A 30 -3.99 1.14 15.74
N ALA A 31 -3.30 0.86 14.63
CA ALA A 31 -3.85 1.13 13.31
C ALA A 31 -4.99 0.17 12.96
N LEU A 32 -4.85 -1.13 13.26
CA LEU A 32 -5.89 -2.13 13.04
C LEU A 32 -7.18 -1.81 13.80
N ASP A 33 -7.09 -1.33 15.03
CA ASP A 33 -8.27 -0.87 15.79
C ASP A 33 -9.04 0.22 15.04
N GLY A 34 -8.33 1.17 14.44
CA GLY A 34 -8.96 2.20 13.59
C GLY A 34 -9.52 1.64 12.28
N ILE A 35 -8.83 0.72 11.63
CA ILE A 35 -9.27 0.13 10.35
C ILE A 35 -10.59 -0.62 10.51
N PHE A 36 -10.74 -1.43 11.56
CA PHE A 36 -11.95 -2.22 11.78
C PHE A 36 -13.21 -1.37 12.04
N ASN A 37 -13.07 -0.07 12.33
CA ASN A 37 -14.22 0.84 12.39
C ASN A 37 -14.81 1.17 11.02
N HIS A 38 -14.06 0.93 9.93
CA HIS A 38 -14.46 1.27 8.57
C HIS A 38 -14.99 0.09 7.76
N PHE A 39 -14.83 -1.14 8.25
CA PHE A 39 -15.20 -2.34 7.50
C PHE A 39 -16.14 -3.24 8.29
N ALA A 40 -17.09 -3.87 7.58
CA ALA A 40 -18.09 -4.73 8.20
C ALA A 40 -17.61 -6.18 8.37
N PRO A 41 -17.92 -6.84 9.52
CA PRO A 41 -17.75 -8.28 9.65
C PRO A 41 -18.74 -9.06 8.77
N PRO A 42 -18.56 -10.37 8.55
CA PRO A 42 -17.48 -11.18 9.11
C PRO A 42 -16.15 -10.93 8.40
N TYR A 43 -15.05 -11.03 9.16
CA TYR A 43 -13.71 -10.81 8.59
C TYR A 43 -13.05 -12.07 8.03
N GLU A 44 -13.71 -13.24 8.20
CA GLU A 44 -13.16 -14.52 7.75
C GLU A 44 -13.37 -14.76 6.25
N ARG A 45 -14.35 -14.09 5.64
CA ARG A 45 -14.66 -14.27 4.22
C ARG A 45 -15.59 -13.20 3.67
N TRP A 46 -15.60 -13.11 2.34
CA TRP A 46 -16.52 -12.26 1.59
C TRP A 46 -17.96 -12.80 1.67
N THR A 47 -18.88 -11.97 2.09
CA THR A 47 -20.31 -12.33 2.25
C THR A 47 -21.20 -11.17 1.81
N ALA A 48 -22.51 -11.40 1.70
CA ALA A 48 -23.47 -10.35 1.39
C ALA A 48 -23.41 -9.16 2.36
N ASN A 49 -23.08 -9.41 3.64
CA ASN A 49 -22.99 -8.34 4.63
C ASN A 49 -21.84 -7.35 4.37
N ASN A 50 -20.70 -7.82 3.87
CA ASN A 50 -19.56 -6.96 3.55
C ASN A 50 -19.43 -6.64 2.05
N GLN A 51 -20.28 -7.19 1.20
CA GLN A 51 -20.41 -6.80 -0.21
C GLN A 51 -21.07 -5.43 -0.40
N GLU A 52 -21.93 -5.01 0.52
CA GLU A 52 -22.61 -3.71 0.46
C GLU A 52 -21.65 -2.55 0.79
N ASN A 53 -20.52 -2.86 1.39
CA ASN A 53 -19.50 -1.87 1.71
C ASN A 53 -18.40 -1.88 0.65
N ASP A 54 -18.00 -0.70 0.22
CA ASP A 54 -16.80 -0.57 -0.59
C ASP A 54 -15.61 -1.08 0.23
N THR A 55 -14.87 -2.05 -0.31
CA THR A 55 -13.68 -2.64 0.34
C THR A 55 -12.39 -1.90 0.02
N ALA A 56 -12.50 -0.83 -0.74
CA ALA A 56 -11.42 0.09 -1.04
C ALA A 56 -11.86 1.52 -0.79
N ASN A 57 -10.89 2.40 -0.57
CA ASN A 57 -11.11 3.85 -0.41
C ASN A 57 -12.02 4.23 0.76
N GLN A 58 -12.07 3.38 1.80
CA GLN A 58 -12.83 3.70 3.00
C GLN A 58 -12.10 4.71 3.86
N GLY A 59 -12.79 5.78 4.20
CA GLY A 59 -12.23 6.88 4.97
C GLY A 59 -11.16 7.65 4.21
N LEU A 60 -10.99 8.91 4.56
CA LEU A 60 -9.98 9.79 3.99
C LEU A 60 -9.24 10.50 5.13
N PHE A 61 -7.94 10.74 4.93
CA PHE A 61 -7.21 11.61 5.84
C PHE A 61 -7.81 13.06 5.81
N PRO A 62 -7.95 13.75 6.96
CA PRO A 62 -7.52 13.34 8.31
C PRO A 62 -8.45 12.30 8.94
N TRP A 63 -7.82 11.31 9.63
CA TRP A 63 -8.55 10.25 10.29
C TRP A 63 -9.15 10.72 11.62
N ASP A 64 -10.29 10.16 11.98
CA ASP A 64 -10.91 10.29 13.31
C ASP A 64 -10.27 9.37 14.37
N HIS A 65 -9.25 8.59 13.96
CA HIS A 65 -8.54 7.63 14.80
C HIS A 65 -7.05 7.96 14.89
N SER A 66 -6.52 8.07 16.13
CA SER A 66 -5.13 8.46 16.37
C SER A 66 -4.10 7.45 15.84
N GLY A 67 -4.40 6.15 15.88
CA GLY A 67 -3.53 5.11 15.34
C GLY A 67 -3.36 5.23 13.82
N LEU A 68 -4.44 5.50 13.10
CA LEU A 68 -4.39 5.75 11.64
C LEU A 68 -3.63 7.03 11.32
N THR A 69 -3.89 8.11 12.07
CA THR A 69 -3.15 9.37 11.91
C THR A 69 -1.65 9.16 12.15
N HIS A 70 -1.30 8.40 13.20
CA HIS A 70 0.09 8.13 13.52
C HIS A 70 0.82 7.41 12.38
N VAL A 71 0.27 6.32 11.84
CA VAL A 71 0.95 5.56 10.76
C VAL A 71 1.01 6.35 9.46
N THR A 72 -0.01 7.17 9.15
CA THR A 72 -0.01 8.04 7.97
C THR A 72 1.05 9.13 8.05
N THR A 73 1.32 9.64 9.25
CA THR A 73 2.31 10.70 9.50
C THR A 73 3.56 10.19 10.23
N HIS A 74 3.83 8.89 10.14
CA HIS A 74 4.94 8.26 10.85
C HIS A 74 6.27 8.97 10.54
N PRO A 75 7.07 9.35 11.55
CA PRO A 75 8.31 10.11 11.34
C PRO A 75 9.28 9.45 10.37
N ASP A 76 9.39 8.11 10.41
CA ASP A 76 10.26 7.38 9.48
C ASP A 76 9.68 7.33 8.06
N LEU A 77 8.35 7.35 7.89
CA LEU A 77 7.72 7.48 6.57
C LEU A 77 8.02 8.86 5.98
N VAL A 78 7.84 9.92 6.77
CA VAL A 78 8.15 11.30 6.35
C VAL A 78 9.62 11.41 5.96
N ASN A 79 10.54 10.87 6.78
CA ASN A 79 11.96 10.87 6.45
C ASN A 79 12.28 10.07 5.16
N ALA A 80 11.64 8.90 4.98
CA ALA A 80 11.81 8.11 3.76
C ALA A 80 11.32 8.89 2.53
N ALA A 81 10.16 9.54 2.63
CA ALA A 81 9.61 10.38 1.57
C ALA A 81 10.54 11.55 1.23
N GLU A 82 11.05 12.29 2.23
CA GLU A 82 12.01 13.37 2.02
C GLU A 82 13.27 12.89 1.28
N ARG A 83 13.78 11.72 1.63
CA ARG A 83 14.97 11.15 0.98
C ARG A 83 14.72 10.67 -0.44
N ILE A 84 13.58 10.03 -0.69
CA ILE A 84 13.18 9.53 -2.01
C ILE A 84 12.90 10.70 -2.95
N LEU A 85 12.13 11.68 -2.49
CA LEU A 85 11.74 12.84 -3.27
C LEU A 85 12.83 13.92 -3.36
N GLY A 86 13.88 13.83 -2.54
CA GLY A 86 14.99 14.78 -2.54
C GLY A 86 14.63 16.20 -2.06
N THR A 87 13.51 16.35 -1.35
CA THR A 87 13.03 17.63 -0.82
C THR A 87 12.35 17.45 0.52
N ARG A 88 12.36 18.50 1.35
CA ARG A 88 11.61 18.55 2.61
C ARG A 88 10.25 19.23 2.46
N GLU A 89 9.99 19.82 1.31
CA GLU A 89 8.72 20.46 0.99
C GLU A 89 7.73 19.41 0.43
N ILE A 90 7.33 18.46 1.29
CA ILE A 90 6.40 17.40 0.94
C ILE A 90 5.00 17.69 1.45
N ARG A 91 4.00 17.12 0.79
CA ARG A 91 2.60 17.19 1.19
C ARG A 91 1.99 15.79 1.13
N LEU A 92 1.15 15.48 2.10
CA LEU A 92 0.27 14.33 2.00
C LEU A 92 -0.80 14.65 0.95
N GLY A 93 -0.89 13.84 -0.09
CA GLY A 93 -1.90 13.97 -1.12
C GLY A 93 -3.23 13.40 -0.65
N GLU A 94 -3.24 12.11 -0.34
CA GLU A 94 -4.42 11.40 0.11
C GLU A 94 -4.01 10.15 0.91
N GLY A 95 -4.98 9.52 1.58
CA GLY A 95 -4.80 8.23 2.22
C GLY A 95 -6.12 7.48 2.19
N HIS A 96 -6.07 6.19 1.89
CA HIS A 96 -7.22 5.31 1.78
C HIS A 96 -7.01 4.05 2.60
N LEU A 97 -8.11 3.50 3.12
CA LEU A 97 -8.13 2.19 3.73
C LEU A 97 -8.69 1.17 2.75
N GLY A 98 -8.14 -0.01 2.75
CA GLY A 98 -8.64 -1.14 1.97
C GLY A 98 -8.71 -2.41 2.81
N MET A 99 -9.72 -3.22 2.54
CA MET A 99 -9.88 -4.54 3.16
C MET A 99 -10.18 -5.55 2.06
N LYS A 100 -9.41 -6.62 2.01
CA LYS A 100 -9.75 -7.79 1.19
C LYS A 100 -10.16 -8.95 2.06
N TYR A 101 -11.13 -9.72 1.60
CA TYR A 101 -11.68 -10.87 2.30
C TYR A 101 -11.47 -12.15 1.47
N ALA A 102 -11.34 -13.28 2.15
CA ALA A 102 -11.31 -14.58 1.50
C ALA A 102 -12.52 -14.79 0.58
N GLY A 103 -12.29 -15.27 -0.63
CA GLY A 103 -13.31 -15.45 -1.64
C GLY A 103 -13.71 -14.18 -2.41
N GLN A 104 -13.04 -13.06 -2.15
CA GLN A 104 -13.19 -11.85 -2.96
C GLN A 104 -12.29 -11.92 -4.19
N GLU A 105 -12.89 -12.03 -5.35
CA GLU A 105 -12.18 -11.92 -6.62
C GLU A 105 -11.90 -10.46 -6.93
N HIS A 106 -10.64 -10.09 -7.00
CA HIS A 106 -10.22 -8.75 -7.39
C HIS A 106 -8.80 -8.79 -7.95
N ASN A 107 -8.68 -9.27 -9.16
CA ASN A 107 -7.44 -9.27 -9.92
C ASN A 107 -7.46 -8.11 -10.91
N THR A 108 -6.44 -7.27 -10.90
CA THR A 108 -6.31 -6.17 -11.86
C THR A 108 -5.21 -6.45 -12.87
N ASN A 109 -5.33 -5.87 -14.06
CA ASN A 109 -4.21 -5.79 -14.98
C ASN A 109 -3.10 -4.92 -14.39
N PHE A 110 -1.86 -5.15 -14.80
CA PHE A 110 -0.76 -4.26 -14.46
C PHE A 110 -1.02 -2.86 -15.03
N HIS A 111 -0.88 -1.87 -14.16
CA HIS A 111 -1.11 -0.47 -14.47
C HIS A 111 -0.16 0.42 -13.67
N ILE A 112 -0.12 1.68 -14.02
CA ILE A 112 0.51 2.75 -13.23
C ILE A 112 -0.59 3.65 -12.69
N ASP A 113 -0.38 4.27 -11.54
CA ASP A 113 -1.36 5.20 -10.95
C ASP A 113 -1.39 6.52 -11.71
N TYR A 114 -0.24 6.97 -12.20
CA TYR A 114 -0.18 8.20 -12.97
C TYR A 114 -0.92 8.07 -14.31
N GLY A 115 -1.87 8.96 -14.53
CA GLY A 115 -2.63 9.03 -15.78
C GLY A 115 -3.70 7.95 -15.96
N ASN A 116 -3.88 7.06 -15.02
CA ASN A 116 -4.87 5.96 -15.13
C ASN A 116 -6.31 6.48 -15.28
N ASN A 117 -6.63 7.63 -14.66
CA ASN A 117 -7.94 8.29 -14.72
C ASN A 117 -7.83 9.79 -15.01
N THR A 118 -6.71 10.30 -15.51
CA THR A 118 -6.49 11.72 -15.73
C THR A 118 -6.15 12.01 -17.18
N LEU A 119 -6.73 13.06 -17.71
CA LEU A 119 -6.34 13.69 -18.97
C LEU A 119 -5.13 14.64 -18.76
N GLY A 120 -4.26 14.30 -17.81
CA GLY A 120 -3.07 15.07 -17.50
C GLY A 120 -2.06 15.03 -18.66
N PRO A 121 -1.24 16.08 -18.83
CA PRO A 121 -0.15 16.04 -19.79
C PRO A 121 0.84 14.92 -19.43
N LEU A 122 1.48 14.34 -20.44
CA LEU A 122 2.62 13.44 -20.21
C LEU A 122 3.70 14.25 -19.49
N ILE A 123 4.05 13.82 -18.30
CA ILE A 123 5.12 14.41 -17.48
C ILE A 123 6.28 13.42 -17.47
N ASP A 124 7.49 13.93 -17.54
CA ASP A 124 8.67 13.10 -17.34
C ASP A 124 8.62 12.53 -15.92
N PRO A 125 8.75 11.20 -15.74
CA PRO A 125 8.79 10.58 -14.41
C PRO A 125 9.82 11.21 -13.46
N ASP A 126 10.92 11.74 -13.99
CA ASP A 126 11.95 12.42 -13.21
C ASP A 126 11.52 13.81 -12.72
N ASP A 127 10.55 14.44 -13.39
CA ASP A 127 9.99 15.74 -13.01
C ASP A 127 8.77 15.63 -12.10
N PHE A 128 8.15 14.45 -12.00
CA PHE A 128 6.95 14.24 -11.22
C PHE A 128 7.27 13.53 -9.90
N MET A 129 7.38 14.31 -8.86
CA MET A 129 7.75 13.85 -7.52
C MET A 129 6.54 13.40 -6.72
N HIS A 130 6.08 12.18 -6.97
CA HIS A 130 4.99 11.56 -6.22
C HIS A 130 5.39 10.17 -5.73
N LEU A 131 5.31 10.00 -4.42
CA LEU A 131 5.55 8.74 -3.73
C LEU A 131 4.22 8.19 -3.24
N ALA A 132 3.90 6.96 -3.60
CA ALA A 132 2.84 6.18 -3.00
C ALA A 132 3.42 5.23 -1.94
N CYS A 133 2.61 4.92 -0.93
CA CYS A 133 2.96 3.93 0.06
C CYS A 133 1.79 2.97 0.29
N PHE A 134 2.11 1.70 0.48
CA PHE A 134 1.13 0.65 0.74
C PHE A 134 1.53 -0.13 1.98
N TYR A 135 0.76 0.04 3.05
CA TYR A 135 0.94 -0.68 4.30
C TYR A 135 0.21 -2.01 4.30
N CYS A 136 0.87 -3.05 4.79
CA CYS A 136 0.26 -4.33 5.15
C CYS A 136 0.23 -4.44 6.67
N PHE A 137 -0.96 -4.50 7.26
CA PHE A 137 -1.12 -4.53 8.72
C PHE A 137 -1.12 -5.96 9.29
N ASP A 138 -1.48 -6.95 8.48
CA ASP A 138 -1.36 -8.38 8.81
C ASP A 138 -0.34 -9.06 7.91
N ASP A 139 0.07 -10.28 8.28
CA ASP A 139 0.94 -11.09 7.43
C ASP A 139 0.30 -11.33 6.08
N VAL A 140 1.03 -11.01 5.02
CA VAL A 140 0.61 -11.24 3.65
C VAL A 140 1.33 -12.45 3.10
N THR A 141 0.56 -13.46 2.73
CA THR A 141 1.02 -14.67 2.06
C THR A 141 0.63 -14.62 0.58
N ILE A 142 1.08 -15.61 -0.18
CA ILE A 142 0.69 -15.72 -1.59
C ILE A 142 -0.83 -15.86 -1.78
N ASP A 143 -1.54 -16.39 -0.77
CA ASP A 143 -2.98 -16.66 -0.80
C ASP A 143 -3.84 -15.51 -0.26
N THR A 144 -3.22 -14.50 0.35
CA THR A 144 -3.94 -13.37 0.96
C THR A 144 -3.89 -12.08 0.12
N ALA A 145 -3.98 -12.22 -1.18
CA ALA A 145 -4.06 -11.12 -2.15
C ALA A 145 -2.86 -10.15 -2.10
N PRO A 146 -1.59 -10.63 -2.23
CA PRO A 146 -0.44 -9.74 -2.26
C PRO A 146 -0.52 -8.76 -3.43
N ILE A 147 -0.12 -7.50 -3.22
CA ILE A 147 0.12 -6.61 -4.35
C ILE A 147 1.34 -7.11 -5.15
N ARG A 148 1.26 -7.00 -6.47
CA ARG A 148 2.34 -7.40 -7.39
C ARG A 148 2.99 -6.16 -7.97
N MET A 149 4.31 -6.05 -7.83
CA MET A 149 5.11 -4.91 -8.26
C MET A 149 6.06 -5.34 -9.38
N VAL A 150 6.11 -4.60 -10.47
CA VAL A 150 7.03 -4.89 -11.58
C VAL A 150 8.24 -3.97 -11.49
N PRO A 151 9.47 -4.52 -11.36
CA PRO A 151 10.67 -3.69 -11.36
C PRO A 151 10.82 -2.91 -12.68
N ASN A 152 11.35 -1.70 -12.60
CA ASN A 152 11.58 -0.85 -13.77
C ASN A 152 12.38 -1.59 -14.85
N GLY A 153 11.89 -1.53 -16.08
CA GLY A 153 12.54 -2.16 -17.24
C GLY A 153 12.31 -3.68 -17.39
N HIS A 154 11.53 -4.29 -16.47
CA HIS A 154 11.19 -5.71 -16.55
C HIS A 154 9.80 -5.94 -17.17
N PRO A 155 9.55 -7.10 -17.78
CA PRO A 155 8.21 -7.48 -18.24
C PRO A 155 7.28 -7.82 -17.06
N ASP A 156 5.97 -7.83 -17.31
CA ASP A 156 4.96 -8.04 -16.26
C ASP A 156 5.06 -9.42 -15.58
N GLU A 157 5.58 -10.42 -16.28
CA GLU A 157 5.77 -11.79 -15.75
C GLU A 157 6.87 -11.87 -14.67
N GLU A 158 7.74 -10.88 -14.61
CA GLU A 158 8.85 -10.81 -13.63
C GLU A 158 8.47 -9.96 -12.38
N PHE A 159 7.17 -9.90 -12.08
CA PHE A 159 6.70 -9.19 -10.90
C PHE A 159 7.22 -9.78 -9.58
N VAL A 160 7.32 -8.93 -8.59
CA VAL A 160 7.56 -9.29 -7.18
C VAL A 160 6.25 -9.22 -6.43
N ALA A 161 5.78 -10.34 -5.87
CA ALA A 161 4.63 -10.35 -4.98
C ALA A 161 5.06 -9.86 -3.59
N MET A 162 4.29 -8.93 -3.01
CA MET A 162 4.55 -8.41 -1.66
C MET A 162 4.07 -9.42 -0.60
N VAL A 163 4.84 -10.50 -0.45
CA VAL A 163 4.65 -11.51 0.61
C VAL A 163 5.54 -11.10 1.78
N VAL A 164 4.93 -10.58 2.84
CA VAL A 164 5.64 -9.87 3.92
C VAL A 164 4.96 -10.08 5.27
N PRO A 165 5.70 -9.96 6.38
CA PRO A 165 5.08 -9.89 7.70
C PRO A 165 4.23 -8.64 7.88
N GLY A 166 3.25 -8.70 8.76
CA GLY A 166 2.44 -7.55 9.15
C GLY A 166 3.30 -6.40 9.70
N GLY A 167 2.86 -5.17 9.49
CA GLY A 167 3.62 -3.96 9.80
C GLY A 167 4.65 -3.57 8.73
N SER A 168 4.63 -4.21 7.56
CA SER A 168 5.49 -3.87 6.43
C SER A 168 4.89 -2.77 5.57
N VAL A 169 5.75 -2.03 4.85
CA VAL A 169 5.34 -0.98 3.90
C VAL A 169 6.05 -1.17 2.56
N CYS A 170 5.33 -0.96 1.47
CA CYS A 170 5.90 -0.76 0.15
C CYS A 170 5.86 0.72 -0.20
N LEU A 171 7.01 1.30 -0.48
CA LEU A 171 7.17 2.67 -1.01
C LEU A 171 7.37 2.55 -2.51
N TYR A 172 6.56 3.21 -3.34
CA TYR A 172 6.67 3.06 -4.79
C TYR A 172 6.36 4.35 -5.54
N SER A 173 6.94 4.46 -6.72
CA SER A 173 6.62 5.56 -7.65
C SER A 173 5.25 5.31 -8.27
N VAL A 174 4.46 6.35 -8.47
CA VAL A 174 3.19 6.26 -9.22
C VAL A 174 3.37 5.79 -10.68
N PHE A 175 4.61 5.75 -11.17
CA PHE A 175 4.98 5.15 -12.46
C PHE A 175 5.38 3.68 -12.36
N THR A 176 5.47 3.11 -11.17
CA THR A 176 5.75 1.68 -10.99
C THR A 176 4.54 0.87 -11.41
N ARG A 177 4.72 -0.05 -12.36
CA ARG A 177 3.65 -0.96 -12.76
C ARG A 177 3.35 -1.92 -11.62
N HIS A 178 2.09 -1.99 -11.26
CA HIS A 178 1.63 -2.87 -10.19
C HIS A 178 0.22 -3.40 -10.47
N ALA A 179 -0.17 -4.40 -9.73
CA ALA A 179 -1.49 -5.00 -9.87
C ALA A 179 -1.96 -5.61 -8.54
N ALA A 180 -3.27 -5.58 -8.32
CA ALA A 180 -3.90 -6.37 -7.28
C ALA A 180 -3.95 -7.85 -7.67
N SER A 181 -4.07 -8.73 -6.70
CA SER A 181 -4.33 -10.16 -6.91
C SER A 181 -5.54 -10.62 -6.11
N ASP A 182 -6.08 -11.78 -6.49
CA ASP A 182 -7.21 -12.40 -5.80
C ASP A 182 -6.79 -12.90 -4.41
N PHE A 183 -7.75 -12.93 -3.49
CA PHE A 183 -7.61 -13.62 -2.23
C PHE A 183 -8.00 -15.09 -2.46
N THR A 184 -7.01 -15.97 -2.60
CA THR A 184 -7.22 -17.40 -2.92
C THR A 184 -7.33 -18.28 -1.68
N GLY A 185 -6.99 -17.76 -0.50
CA GLY A 185 -7.22 -18.44 0.78
C GLY A 185 -8.70 -18.66 1.07
N ASP A 186 -9.03 -19.70 1.79
CA ASP A 186 -10.40 -20.11 2.09
C ASP A 186 -11.05 -19.34 3.24
N ARG A 187 -10.27 -18.59 4.00
CA ARG A 187 -10.74 -17.68 5.08
C ARG A 187 -9.70 -16.61 5.41
N GLY A 188 -10.17 -15.55 6.05
CA GLY A 188 -9.35 -14.43 6.54
C GLY A 188 -9.60 -13.15 5.77
N HIS A 189 -8.78 -12.18 6.04
CA HIS A 189 -8.82 -10.83 5.46
C HIS A 189 -7.42 -10.26 5.34
N ARG A 190 -7.28 -9.16 4.59
CA ARG A 190 -6.05 -8.40 4.45
C ARG A 190 -6.35 -6.91 4.52
N PRO A 191 -6.13 -6.28 5.68
CA PRO A 191 -6.22 -4.83 5.84
C PRO A 191 -4.98 -4.14 5.25
N ALA A 192 -5.21 -2.98 4.64
CA ALA A 192 -4.16 -2.17 4.04
C ALA A 192 -4.51 -0.66 4.07
N MET A 193 -3.52 0.17 3.92
CA MET A 193 -3.64 1.62 3.74
C MET A 193 -2.70 2.05 2.63
#